data_2ae04116aa8b4419dfbd1f4ce249aa8b
#
_entry.id   2ae04116aa8b4419dfbd1f4ce249aa8b
#
_cell.length_a   1.000
_cell.length_b   1.000
_cell.length_c   1.000
_cell.angle_alpha   90.00
_cell.angle_beta   90.00
_cell.angle_gamma   90.00
#
_symmetry.space_group_name_H-M   'P 1'
#
loop_
_entity.id
_entity.type
_entity.pdbx_description
1 polymer ?
#
loop_
_entity_poly.entity_id
_entity_poly.type
_entity_poly.pdbx_seq_one_letter_code
_entity_poly.pdbx_strand_id
1 'polypeptide(L)'
;MTSRPRTAARLAAAVLALATGASCAPSPRTCLTLVPEPPADKDTVQVVFLGVGGLIVRWQGAAVMAAPLYSNPTIGEIALSEIHPDRQRIDALLRQDIAGVGAIFSGHAHYDHLMDVPYVALHKAEHADLVGNNAMVKLLEPIRRRLEPRQELVSLESPNPPVYEVPGAQIRIRSVASLHSPQMGPHLVGWLGRLLINFPRVTLWRGEDEDPAKELPVRAGNWTAGTTQAFVIELLDAGGDVAFRIYYQDSPTVAPYGYPDWPNNPNRYELAILCLGGATEYKTFPGDIVRYLAPAYVMGIHWENFFDPRPLPTPGATGVKQRIDYAPGVKEGKFLGRVRDAQPAGGRAIVPCPDQVATFRKDASGWRLVDDKGWSKRR
;
A
#
# COMPACT_ATOMS: atom_id res chain seq x y z
N MET A 1 -27.24 24.43 -38.83
CA MET A 1 -26.53 25.44 -38.03
C MET A 1 -25.88 24.78 -36.85
N THR A 2 -24.60 24.61 -36.94
CA THR A 2 -23.74 23.82 -36.10
C THR A 2 -23.03 24.68 -35.03
N SER A 3 -23.32 24.48 -33.75
CA SER A 3 -22.61 25.12 -32.67
C SER A 3 -22.30 24.17 -31.50
N ARG A 4 -21.36 23.22 -31.71
CA ARG A 4 -20.93 22.30 -30.64
C ARG A 4 -19.43 21.97 -30.56
N PRO A 5 -18.44 22.85 -30.85
CA PRO A 5 -17.09 22.55 -30.42
C PRO A 5 -16.52 23.44 -29.30
N ARG A 6 -17.24 24.52 -28.90
CA ARG A 6 -16.67 25.46 -27.92
C ARG A 6 -16.78 25.04 -26.45
N THR A 7 -17.69 24.13 -26.13
CA THR A 7 -17.91 23.67 -24.74
C THR A 7 -16.87 22.66 -24.29
N ALA A 8 -16.45 21.74 -25.16
CA ALA A 8 -15.44 20.74 -24.84
C ALA A 8 -14.04 21.34 -24.63
N ALA A 9 -13.68 22.34 -25.45
CA ALA A 9 -12.40 23.05 -25.32
C ALA A 9 -12.33 23.89 -24.02
N ARG A 10 -13.45 24.44 -23.56
CA ARG A 10 -13.51 25.18 -22.29
C ARG A 10 -13.46 24.27 -21.07
N LEU A 11 -14.00 23.06 -21.15
CA LEU A 11 -13.87 22.05 -20.09
C LEU A 11 -12.43 21.54 -19.97
N ALA A 12 -11.77 21.26 -21.09
CA ALA A 12 -10.37 20.84 -21.10
C ALA A 12 -9.43 21.92 -20.54
N ALA A 13 -9.68 23.18 -20.86
CA ALA A 13 -8.92 24.32 -20.33
C ALA A 13 -9.17 24.55 -18.82
N ALA A 14 -10.37 24.28 -18.31
CA ALA A 14 -10.68 24.38 -16.89
C ALA A 14 -10.03 23.26 -16.06
N VAL A 15 -9.93 22.05 -16.60
CA VAL A 15 -9.22 20.93 -15.96
C VAL A 15 -7.71 21.21 -15.93
N LEU A 16 -7.15 21.79 -16.98
CA LEU A 16 -5.73 22.16 -17.05
C LEU A 16 -5.40 23.34 -16.11
N ALA A 17 -6.29 24.30 -15.95
CA ALA A 17 -6.10 25.45 -15.05
C ALA A 17 -6.20 25.08 -13.56
N LEU A 18 -6.94 24.04 -13.21
CA LEU A 18 -7.01 23.49 -11.84
C LEU A 18 -5.76 22.70 -11.46
N ALA A 19 -5.04 22.15 -12.44
CA ALA A 19 -3.77 21.47 -12.23
C ALA A 19 -2.60 22.47 -11.98
N THR A 20 -2.77 23.76 -12.33
CA THR A 20 -1.73 24.79 -12.17
C THR A 20 -1.93 25.72 -10.96
N GLY A 21 -2.85 25.37 -10.04
CA GLY A 21 -2.91 26.04 -8.74
C GLY A 21 -1.57 25.87 -8.05
N ALA A 22 -0.73 26.91 -8.08
CA ALA A 22 0.58 26.98 -7.48
C ALA A 22 0.49 26.98 -5.94
N SER A 23 0.00 25.87 -5.39
CA SER A 23 0.35 25.46 -4.04
C SER A 23 1.82 25.06 -4.12
N CYS A 24 2.69 25.56 -3.23
CA CYS A 24 4.07 25.14 -3.13
C CYS A 24 4.09 23.61 -2.94
N ALA A 25 4.09 22.86 -4.04
CA ALA A 25 4.27 21.43 -4.00
C ALA A 25 5.65 21.18 -3.35
N PRO A 26 5.76 20.26 -2.40
CA PRO A 26 7.05 19.93 -1.84
C PRO A 26 8.01 19.53 -2.96
N SER A 27 9.28 19.91 -2.84
CA SER A 27 10.29 19.49 -3.81
C SER A 27 10.34 17.96 -3.88
N PRO A 28 10.48 17.38 -5.08
CA PRO A 28 10.59 15.94 -5.25
C PRO A 28 11.63 15.32 -4.33
N ARG A 29 11.36 14.13 -3.83
CA ARG A 29 12.32 13.39 -3.03
C ARG A 29 13.34 12.70 -3.93
N THR A 30 14.62 12.79 -3.59
CA THR A 30 15.66 12.04 -4.26
C THR A 30 15.82 10.70 -3.58
N CYS A 31 15.51 9.62 -4.30
CA CYS A 31 15.71 8.25 -3.89
C CYS A 31 16.83 7.61 -4.71
N LEU A 32 17.54 6.65 -4.12
CA LEU A 32 18.53 5.85 -4.85
C LEU A 32 17.87 4.57 -5.34
N THR A 33 18.19 4.13 -6.54
CA THR A 33 17.89 2.77 -6.99
C THR A 33 18.71 1.80 -6.14
N LEU A 34 18.05 1.07 -5.25
CA LEU A 34 18.71 0.14 -4.35
C LEU A 34 18.88 -1.23 -5.01
N VAL A 35 19.93 -1.93 -4.63
CA VAL A 35 20.07 -3.37 -4.93
C VAL A 35 19.09 -4.11 -4.00
N PRO A 36 18.34 -5.09 -4.51
CA PRO A 36 17.57 -5.97 -3.65
C PRO A 36 18.47 -6.61 -2.60
N GLU A 37 18.11 -6.45 -1.33
CA GLU A 37 18.82 -7.14 -0.26
C GLU A 37 18.34 -8.59 -0.18
N PRO A 38 19.25 -9.57 -0.02
CA PRO A 38 18.87 -10.95 0.21
C PRO A 38 18.05 -11.06 1.50
N PRO A 39 17.20 -12.08 1.63
CA PRO A 39 16.56 -12.37 2.90
C PRO A 39 17.61 -12.50 4.01
N ALA A 40 17.35 -11.83 5.13
CA ALA A 40 18.26 -11.84 6.26
C ALA A 40 18.19 -13.16 7.05
N ASP A 41 19.11 -13.29 8.01
CA ASP A 41 19.16 -14.42 8.94
C ASP A 41 17.82 -14.67 9.65
N LYS A 42 17.60 -15.91 10.07
CA LYS A 42 16.35 -16.36 10.72
C LYS A 42 15.97 -15.57 11.99
N ASP A 43 16.93 -14.89 12.61
CA ASP A 43 16.72 -14.10 13.84
C ASP A 43 16.48 -12.62 13.55
N THR A 44 16.22 -12.26 12.31
CA THR A 44 15.97 -10.87 11.90
C THR A 44 14.60 -10.72 11.26
N VAL A 45 13.97 -9.56 11.50
CA VAL A 45 12.77 -9.12 10.78
C VAL A 45 13.22 -8.13 9.71
N GLN A 46 12.84 -8.38 8.47
CA GLN A 46 13.01 -7.40 7.39
C GLN A 46 11.66 -6.87 6.92
N VAL A 47 11.60 -5.54 6.75
CA VAL A 47 10.46 -4.87 6.13
C VAL A 47 10.98 -4.07 4.93
N VAL A 48 10.54 -4.45 3.74
CA VAL A 48 10.91 -3.82 2.48
C VAL A 48 9.74 -2.96 1.99
N PHE A 49 9.98 -1.69 1.75
CA PHE A 49 8.95 -0.81 1.17
C PHE A 49 9.01 -0.88 -0.36
N LEU A 50 7.89 -1.22 -1.01
CA LEU A 50 7.82 -1.41 -2.46
C LEU A 50 7.31 -0.18 -3.22
N GLY A 51 6.69 0.75 -2.49
CA GLY A 51 5.98 1.91 -3.02
C GLY A 51 4.47 1.84 -2.75
N VAL A 52 3.82 2.99 -2.73
CA VAL A 52 2.39 3.17 -2.41
C VAL A 52 2.02 2.49 -1.09
N GLY A 53 1.13 1.49 -1.09
CA GLY A 53 0.84 0.65 0.09
C GLY A 53 1.69 -0.63 0.16
N GLY A 54 2.47 -0.94 -0.88
CA GLY A 54 3.19 -2.21 -1.01
C GLY A 54 4.36 -2.36 -0.05
N LEU A 55 4.48 -3.51 0.56
CA LEU A 55 5.64 -3.89 1.37
C LEU A 55 5.81 -5.42 1.42
N ILE A 56 6.99 -5.87 1.81
CA ILE A 56 7.26 -7.27 2.16
C ILE A 56 7.73 -7.30 3.61
N VAL A 57 7.16 -8.21 4.40
CA VAL A 57 7.64 -8.54 5.74
C VAL A 57 8.22 -9.94 5.70
N ARG A 58 9.49 -10.10 6.05
CA ARG A 58 10.20 -11.39 6.06
C ARG A 58 10.53 -11.82 7.48
N TRP A 59 10.25 -13.07 7.78
CA TRP A 59 10.52 -13.69 9.07
C TRP A 59 10.80 -15.18 8.93
N GLN A 60 11.93 -15.65 9.46
CA GLN A 60 12.31 -17.09 9.53
C GLN A 60 12.19 -17.84 8.19
N GLY A 61 12.54 -17.19 7.09
CA GLY A 61 12.49 -17.79 5.75
C GLY A 61 11.14 -17.73 5.05
N ALA A 62 10.09 -17.24 5.74
CA ALA A 62 8.79 -16.96 5.17
C ALA A 62 8.58 -15.44 4.99
N ALA A 63 7.58 -15.06 4.21
CA ALA A 63 7.21 -13.67 4.03
C ALA A 63 5.71 -13.49 3.81
N VAL A 64 5.25 -12.26 4.07
CA VAL A 64 3.95 -11.76 3.61
C VAL A 64 4.16 -10.45 2.87
N MET A 65 3.26 -10.15 1.93
CA MET A 65 3.33 -8.94 1.10
C MET A 65 2.03 -8.13 1.28
N ALA A 66 2.14 -6.83 1.52
CA ALA A 66 1.02 -5.93 1.27
C ALA A 66 0.93 -5.66 -0.23
N ALA A 67 -0.28 -5.56 -0.75
CA ALA A 67 -0.58 -5.43 -2.15
C ALA A 67 0.23 -4.29 -2.83
N PRO A 68 1.12 -4.60 -3.78
CA PRO A 68 1.97 -3.61 -4.45
C PRO A 68 1.26 -2.93 -5.60
N LEU A 69 1.70 -1.72 -5.94
CA LEU A 69 1.35 -1.05 -7.19
C LEU A 69 2.62 -0.60 -7.92
N TYR A 70 2.84 -1.12 -9.11
CA TYR A 70 3.94 -0.76 -10.00
C TYR A 70 3.48 -0.13 -11.31
N SER A 71 2.25 -0.44 -11.71
CA SER A 71 1.66 0.04 -12.98
C SER A 71 1.47 1.56 -12.98
N ASN A 72 1.08 2.15 -11.85
CA ASN A 72 0.98 3.60 -11.64
C ASN A 72 0.33 4.32 -12.84
N PRO A 73 -0.95 4.04 -13.18
CA PRO A 73 -1.60 4.71 -14.30
C PRO A 73 -1.68 6.21 -14.04
N THR A 74 -1.47 7.01 -15.09
CA THR A 74 -1.57 8.46 -15.00
C THR A 74 -2.99 8.91 -14.70
N ILE A 75 -3.14 10.13 -14.15
CA ILE A 75 -4.47 10.69 -13.86
C ILE A 75 -5.35 10.78 -15.12
N GLY A 76 -4.74 10.98 -16.29
CA GLY A 76 -5.43 10.97 -17.57
C GLY A 76 -5.97 9.59 -17.96
N GLU A 77 -5.19 8.54 -17.75
CA GLU A 77 -5.61 7.15 -17.98
C GLU A 77 -6.74 6.76 -17.02
N ILE A 78 -6.59 7.09 -15.72
CA ILE A 78 -7.62 6.81 -14.70
C ILE A 78 -8.96 7.47 -15.07
N ALA A 79 -8.93 8.70 -15.58
CA ALA A 79 -10.12 9.48 -15.87
C ALA A 79 -10.77 9.10 -17.22
N LEU A 80 -9.98 8.77 -18.23
CA LEU A 80 -10.45 8.70 -19.63
C LEU A 80 -10.24 7.34 -20.31
N SER A 81 -9.37 6.48 -19.77
CA SER A 81 -8.94 5.23 -20.39
C SER A 81 -9.33 4.01 -19.56
N GLU A 82 -9.06 2.85 -20.11
CA GLU A 82 -9.01 1.59 -19.38
C GLU A 82 -7.64 1.48 -18.70
N ILE A 83 -7.62 0.93 -17.49
CA ILE A 83 -6.40 0.69 -16.72
C ILE A 83 -6.20 -0.81 -16.55
N HIS A 84 -4.96 -1.26 -16.67
CA HIS A 84 -4.58 -2.67 -16.57
C HIS A 84 -3.24 -2.80 -15.86
N PRO A 85 -2.93 -3.98 -15.30
CA PRO A 85 -1.57 -4.28 -14.83
C PRO A 85 -0.56 -4.13 -15.97
N ASP A 86 0.42 -3.27 -15.79
CA ASP A 86 1.55 -3.15 -16.71
C ASP A 86 2.62 -4.20 -16.35
N ARG A 87 2.57 -5.33 -17.03
CA ARG A 87 3.45 -6.48 -16.80
C ARG A 87 4.92 -6.10 -16.92
N GLN A 88 5.28 -5.29 -17.91
CA GLN A 88 6.65 -4.87 -18.12
C GLN A 88 7.17 -4.05 -16.94
N ARG A 89 6.33 -3.16 -16.39
CA ARG A 89 6.68 -2.38 -15.22
C ARG A 89 6.77 -3.25 -13.96
N ILE A 90 5.81 -4.15 -13.77
CA ILE A 90 5.84 -5.08 -12.63
C ILE A 90 7.11 -5.91 -12.68
N ASP A 91 7.46 -6.51 -13.83
CA ASP A 91 8.65 -7.33 -13.99
C ASP A 91 9.95 -6.53 -13.77
N ALA A 92 10.00 -5.29 -14.20
CA ALA A 92 11.18 -4.43 -14.06
C ALA A 92 11.38 -3.87 -12.64
N LEU A 93 10.26 -3.66 -11.89
CA LEU A 93 10.27 -2.99 -10.60
C LEU A 93 10.19 -3.95 -9.42
N LEU A 94 9.50 -5.08 -9.54
CA LEU A 94 9.47 -6.13 -8.52
C LEU A 94 10.75 -6.98 -8.61
N ARG A 95 11.84 -6.46 -8.04
CA ARG A 95 13.17 -7.09 -8.08
C ARG A 95 13.49 -7.86 -6.80
N GLN A 96 12.63 -7.75 -5.80
CA GLN A 96 12.80 -8.44 -4.52
C GLN A 96 12.59 -9.93 -4.66
N ASP A 97 13.30 -10.73 -3.86
CA ASP A 97 12.99 -12.14 -3.70
C ASP A 97 11.64 -12.28 -2.97
N ILE A 98 10.70 -12.94 -3.63
CA ILE A 98 9.34 -13.20 -3.13
C ILE A 98 8.98 -14.68 -3.09
N ALA A 99 9.95 -15.57 -3.30
CA ALA A 99 9.70 -17.03 -3.29
C ALA A 99 9.08 -17.52 -1.97
N GLY A 100 9.40 -16.86 -0.86
CA GLY A 100 8.86 -17.19 0.46
C GLY A 100 7.54 -16.47 0.81
N VAL A 101 6.92 -15.73 -0.11
CA VAL A 101 5.66 -15.02 0.16
C VAL A 101 4.51 -16.03 0.20
N GLY A 102 3.94 -16.25 1.40
CA GLY A 102 2.81 -17.16 1.61
C GLY A 102 1.44 -16.45 1.61
N ALA A 103 1.42 -15.12 1.69
CA ALA A 103 0.18 -14.35 1.58
C ALA A 103 0.43 -12.96 0.99
N ILE A 104 -0.50 -12.50 0.13
CA ILE A 104 -0.60 -11.11 -0.32
C ILE A 104 -1.88 -10.54 0.29
N PHE A 105 -1.77 -9.49 1.12
CA PHE A 105 -2.92 -8.88 1.77
C PHE A 105 -3.17 -7.45 1.28
N SER A 106 -4.44 -7.03 1.27
CA SER A 106 -4.85 -5.69 0.87
C SER A 106 -5.81 -5.09 1.88
N GLY A 107 -5.56 -3.85 2.32
CA GLY A 107 -6.44 -3.14 3.26
C GLY A 107 -7.77 -2.73 2.66
N HIS A 108 -7.82 -2.50 1.34
CA HIS A 108 -9.04 -2.23 0.60
C HIS A 108 -8.85 -2.46 -0.90
N ALA A 109 -9.94 -2.60 -1.64
CA ALA A 109 -9.91 -3.11 -3.00
C ALA A 109 -9.92 -2.01 -4.09
N HIS A 110 -9.34 -0.84 -3.83
CA HIS A 110 -9.09 0.16 -4.87
C HIS A 110 -7.99 -0.31 -5.84
N TYR A 111 -7.98 0.23 -7.06
CA TYR A 111 -7.03 -0.16 -8.10
C TYR A 111 -5.57 0.05 -7.66
N ASP A 112 -5.29 1.09 -6.90
CA ASP A 112 -3.95 1.42 -6.40
C ASP A 112 -3.45 0.47 -5.29
N HIS A 113 -4.31 -0.42 -4.81
CA HIS A 113 -3.98 -1.48 -3.87
C HIS A 113 -4.29 -2.89 -4.38
N LEU A 114 -4.92 -3.06 -5.54
CA LEU A 114 -5.32 -4.41 -5.97
C LEU A 114 -5.03 -4.72 -7.44
N MET A 115 -4.87 -3.72 -8.31
CA MET A 115 -4.80 -3.94 -9.77
C MET A 115 -3.64 -4.86 -10.18
N ASP A 116 -2.47 -4.71 -9.57
CA ASP A 116 -1.27 -5.50 -9.93
C ASP A 116 -1.22 -6.86 -9.23
N VAL A 117 -2.01 -7.06 -8.17
CA VAL A 117 -2.02 -8.29 -7.36
C VAL A 117 -2.30 -9.55 -8.18
N PRO A 118 -3.27 -9.59 -9.10
CA PRO A 118 -3.52 -10.77 -9.93
C PRO A 118 -2.30 -11.22 -10.74
N TYR A 119 -1.59 -10.28 -11.35
CA TYR A 119 -0.38 -10.61 -12.10
C TYR A 119 0.74 -11.12 -11.18
N VAL A 120 0.95 -10.46 -10.04
CA VAL A 120 1.97 -10.89 -9.06
C VAL A 120 1.64 -12.27 -8.50
N ALA A 121 0.39 -12.53 -8.13
CA ALA A 121 -0.04 -13.83 -7.60
C ALA A 121 0.14 -14.96 -8.63
N LEU A 122 -0.29 -14.74 -9.88
CA LEU A 122 -0.28 -15.78 -10.91
C LEU A 122 1.11 -16.06 -11.51
N HIS A 123 2.06 -15.11 -11.42
CA HIS A 123 3.32 -15.22 -12.15
C HIS A 123 4.59 -15.00 -11.31
N LYS A 124 4.46 -14.57 -10.06
CA LYS A 124 5.61 -14.24 -9.20
C LYS A 124 5.53 -14.90 -7.83
N ALA A 125 4.35 -14.95 -7.23
CA ALA A 125 4.10 -15.51 -5.89
C ALA A 125 3.01 -16.59 -5.98
N GLU A 126 3.26 -17.64 -6.79
CA GLU A 126 2.28 -18.65 -7.20
C GLU A 126 1.74 -19.56 -6.06
N HIS A 127 2.18 -19.34 -4.83
CA HIS A 127 1.72 -20.07 -3.65
C HIS A 127 1.17 -19.12 -2.56
N ALA A 128 1.07 -17.82 -2.86
CA ALA A 128 0.59 -16.84 -1.90
C ALA A 128 -0.93 -16.75 -1.92
N ASP A 129 -1.58 -16.96 -0.79
CA ASP A 129 -3.00 -16.69 -0.64
C ASP A 129 -3.29 -15.20 -0.75
N LEU A 130 -4.46 -14.85 -1.28
CA LEU A 130 -4.91 -13.47 -1.43
C LEU A 130 -5.89 -13.13 -0.30
N VAL A 131 -5.48 -12.25 0.58
CA VAL A 131 -6.14 -12.00 1.87
C VAL A 131 -6.63 -10.55 1.96
N GLY A 132 -7.89 -10.33 2.28
CA GLY A 132 -8.42 -8.97 2.39
C GLY A 132 -9.90 -8.93 2.71
N ASN A 133 -10.61 -7.96 2.15
CA ASN A 133 -12.03 -7.77 2.38
C ASN A 133 -12.92 -8.54 1.36
N ASN A 134 -14.23 -8.58 1.60
CA ASN A 134 -15.21 -9.23 0.71
C ASN A 134 -15.22 -8.60 -0.70
N ALA A 135 -14.94 -7.29 -0.82
CA ALA A 135 -14.88 -6.64 -2.11
C ALA A 135 -13.69 -7.15 -2.94
N MET A 136 -12.52 -7.35 -2.31
CA MET A 136 -11.36 -7.97 -2.95
C MET A 136 -11.70 -9.38 -3.46
N VAL A 137 -12.26 -10.24 -2.60
CA VAL A 137 -12.64 -11.60 -2.98
C VAL A 137 -13.60 -11.58 -4.17
N LYS A 138 -14.62 -10.71 -4.13
CA LYS A 138 -15.59 -10.58 -5.23
C LYS A 138 -14.96 -10.06 -6.53
N LEU A 139 -14.06 -9.09 -6.45
CA LEU A 139 -13.37 -8.53 -7.63
C LEU A 139 -12.42 -9.54 -8.26
N LEU A 140 -11.80 -10.41 -7.46
CA LEU A 140 -10.87 -11.44 -7.93
C LEU A 140 -11.54 -12.79 -8.24
N GLU A 141 -12.85 -12.94 -8.00
CA GLU A 141 -13.59 -14.17 -8.29
C GLU A 141 -13.41 -14.69 -9.74
N PRO A 142 -13.38 -13.81 -10.77
CA PRO A 142 -13.20 -14.26 -12.16
C PRO A 142 -11.89 -15.05 -12.38
N ILE A 143 -10.83 -14.75 -11.61
CA ILE A 143 -9.54 -15.44 -11.76
C ILE A 143 -9.36 -16.62 -10.79
N ARG A 144 -10.35 -16.93 -9.93
CA ARG A 144 -10.25 -17.98 -8.90
C ARG A 144 -9.76 -19.33 -9.47
N ARG A 145 -10.31 -19.78 -10.59
CA ARG A 145 -9.91 -21.06 -11.21
C ARG A 145 -8.46 -21.12 -11.66
N ARG A 146 -7.83 -19.97 -11.83
CA ARG A 146 -6.41 -19.85 -12.22
C ARG A 146 -5.50 -19.85 -10.99
N LEU A 147 -6.02 -19.40 -9.86
CA LEU A 147 -5.33 -19.43 -8.57
C LEU A 147 -5.31 -20.83 -7.98
N GLU A 148 -6.45 -21.55 -8.05
CA GLU A 148 -6.61 -22.92 -7.54
C GLU A 148 -5.77 -23.95 -8.33
N PRO A 149 -5.28 -25.01 -7.69
CA PRO A 149 -5.44 -25.35 -6.27
C PRO A 149 -4.34 -24.79 -5.35
N ARG A 150 -3.52 -23.87 -5.80
CA ARG A 150 -2.30 -23.43 -5.10
C ARG A 150 -2.51 -22.23 -4.19
N GLN A 151 -3.57 -21.48 -4.38
CA GLN A 151 -3.81 -20.20 -3.72
C GLN A 151 -5.30 -20.06 -3.38
N GLU A 152 -5.58 -19.44 -2.25
CA GLU A 152 -6.95 -19.16 -1.82
C GLU A 152 -7.27 -17.65 -1.84
N LEU A 153 -8.54 -17.32 -2.09
CA LEU A 153 -9.10 -16.00 -1.87
C LEU A 153 -9.75 -15.98 -0.50
N VAL A 154 -9.14 -15.28 0.45
CA VAL A 154 -9.54 -15.28 1.87
C VAL A 154 -10.12 -13.94 2.27
N SER A 155 -11.37 -13.91 2.76
CA SER A 155 -11.94 -12.72 3.37
C SER A 155 -11.71 -12.70 4.87
N LEU A 156 -11.20 -11.56 5.37
CA LEU A 156 -11.04 -11.27 6.79
C LEU A 156 -12.11 -10.30 7.32
N GLU A 157 -13.25 -10.19 6.63
CA GLU A 157 -14.41 -9.48 7.15
C GLU A 157 -15.26 -10.40 8.02
N SER A 158 -15.24 -10.14 9.32
CA SER A 158 -16.10 -10.83 10.29
C SER A 158 -16.40 -9.90 11.47
N PRO A 159 -17.53 -10.04 12.17
CA PRO A 159 -17.79 -9.33 13.43
C PRO A 159 -16.77 -9.69 14.53
N ASN A 160 -16.14 -10.86 14.46
CA ASN A 160 -14.95 -11.21 15.24
C ASN A 160 -13.77 -11.17 14.28
N PRO A 161 -12.74 -10.29 14.49
CA PRO A 161 -11.65 -10.19 13.53
C PRO A 161 -11.03 -11.57 13.30
N PRO A 162 -11.18 -12.15 12.12
CA PRO A 162 -10.62 -13.46 11.85
C PRO A 162 -9.12 -13.34 11.87
N VAL A 163 -8.50 -14.39 12.35
CA VAL A 163 -7.06 -14.56 12.35
C VAL A 163 -6.73 -15.43 11.16
N TYR A 164 -5.89 -14.96 10.29
CA TYR A 164 -5.32 -15.74 9.21
C TYR A 164 -3.91 -16.17 9.59
N GLU A 165 -3.68 -17.46 9.65
CA GLU A 165 -2.36 -18.04 9.86
C GLU A 165 -1.78 -18.40 8.50
N VAL A 166 -0.62 -17.85 8.18
CA VAL A 166 0.05 -18.10 6.90
C VAL A 166 0.51 -19.57 6.86
N PRO A 167 0.06 -20.35 5.86
CA PRO A 167 0.39 -21.77 5.82
C PRO A 167 1.90 -22.05 5.86
N GLY A 168 2.33 -22.90 6.77
CA GLY A 168 3.74 -23.30 6.91
C GLY A 168 4.69 -22.21 7.43
N ALA A 169 4.16 -21.05 7.88
CA ALA A 169 4.95 -19.93 8.36
C ALA A 169 4.61 -19.57 9.82
N GLN A 170 5.56 -19.01 10.53
CA GLN A 170 5.36 -18.44 11.86
C GLN A 170 4.86 -16.98 11.75
N ILE A 171 3.82 -16.78 10.94
CA ILE A 171 3.24 -15.46 10.66
C ILE A 171 1.72 -15.54 10.75
N ARG A 172 1.12 -14.59 11.46
CA ARG A 172 -0.31 -14.47 11.66
C ARG A 172 -0.78 -13.06 11.34
N ILE A 173 -1.88 -12.91 10.61
CA ILE A 173 -2.48 -11.64 10.23
C ILE A 173 -3.84 -11.52 10.90
N ARG A 174 -4.06 -10.41 11.61
CA ARG A 174 -5.35 -10.05 12.22
C ARG A 174 -5.90 -8.82 11.52
N SER A 175 -7.15 -8.88 11.11
CA SER A 175 -7.86 -7.73 10.55
C SER A 175 -8.39 -6.82 11.66
N VAL A 176 -8.36 -5.52 11.39
CA VAL A 176 -8.92 -4.46 12.22
C VAL A 176 -9.85 -3.63 11.34
N ALA A 177 -11.13 -3.52 11.70
CA ALA A 177 -12.09 -2.71 10.96
C ALA A 177 -11.62 -1.25 10.90
N SER A 178 -11.55 -0.69 9.70
CA SER A 178 -11.06 0.66 9.44
C SER A 178 -12.02 1.43 8.54
N LEU A 179 -11.72 2.69 8.29
CA LEU A 179 -12.41 3.52 7.31
C LEU A 179 -11.42 4.03 6.27
N HIS A 180 -11.90 4.18 5.05
CA HIS A 180 -11.14 4.87 4.02
C HIS A 180 -11.12 6.38 4.30
N SER A 181 -9.97 7.02 4.14
CA SER A 181 -9.89 8.49 4.22
C SER A 181 -10.78 9.12 3.14
N PRO A 182 -11.35 10.32 3.38
CA PRO A 182 -12.05 11.03 2.34
C PRO A 182 -11.17 11.15 1.09
N GLN A 183 -11.72 10.79 -0.06
CA GLN A 183 -10.98 10.90 -1.32
C GLN A 183 -10.57 12.37 -1.52
N MET A 184 -9.27 12.59 -1.76
CA MET A 184 -8.71 13.92 -1.94
C MET A 184 -9.35 14.62 -3.14
N GLY A 185 -10.03 15.70 -2.88
CA GLY A 185 -10.54 16.64 -3.87
C GLY A 185 -11.50 17.63 -3.24
N PRO A 186 -11.44 18.93 -3.56
CA PRO A 186 -12.55 19.82 -3.25
C PRO A 186 -13.82 19.20 -3.86
N HIS A 187 -14.96 19.35 -3.21
CA HIS A 187 -16.24 18.75 -3.59
C HIS A 187 -16.59 18.84 -5.09
N LEU A 188 -16.00 19.80 -5.79
CA LEU A 188 -16.14 20.01 -7.23
C LEU A 188 -15.36 18.98 -8.07
N VAL A 189 -14.13 18.63 -7.68
CA VAL A 189 -13.31 17.63 -8.38
C VAL A 189 -13.83 16.23 -8.08
N GLY A 190 -14.29 15.98 -6.87
CA GLY A 190 -14.97 14.73 -6.49
C GLY A 190 -16.29 14.52 -7.24
N TRP A 191 -17.05 15.60 -7.48
CA TRP A 191 -18.29 15.56 -8.29
C TRP A 191 -17.98 15.38 -9.78
N LEU A 192 -17.02 16.11 -10.36
CA LEU A 192 -16.57 15.90 -11.75
C LEU A 192 -15.93 14.51 -11.93
N GLY A 193 -15.14 14.05 -10.96
CA GLY A 193 -14.55 12.72 -10.96
C GLY A 193 -15.63 11.63 -10.98
N ARG A 194 -16.67 11.75 -10.14
CA ARG A 194 -17.83 10.82 -10.16
C ARG A 194 -18.61 10.89 -11.47
N LEU A 195 -18.74 12.08 -12.07
CA LEU A 195 -19.44 12.26 -13.35
C LEU A 195 -18.64 11.64 -14.51
N LEU A 196 -17.31 11.75 -14.50
CA LEU A 196 -16.42 11.20 -15.54
C LEU A 196 -16.17 9.70 -15.37
N ILE A 197 -16.14 9.20 -14.11
CA ILE A 197 -15.91 7.79 -13.80
C ILE A 197 -17.17 6.92 -14.03
N ASN A 198 -18.37 7.52 -13.91
CA ASN A 198 -19.66 6.80 -14.02
C ASN A 198 -20.32 6.84 -15.40
N PHE A 199 -19.64 7.28 -16.45
CA PHE A 199 -20.20 7.17 -17.79
C PHE A 199 -20.14 5.71 -18.29
N PRO A 200 -21.30 5.04 -18.53
CA PRO A 200 -21.30 3.72 -19.14
C PRO A 200 -20.92 3.88 -20.62
N ARG A 201 -19.66 3.62 -20.95
CA ARG A 201 -19.28 3.38 -22.35
C ARG A 201 -19.37 1.89 -22.61
N VAL A 202 -20.29 1.53 -23.48
CA VAL A 202 -20.35 0.19 -24.06
C VAL A 202 -19.10 0.03 -24.93
N THR A 203 -18.14 -0.71 -24.46
CA THR A 203 -16.99 -1.12 -25.26
C THR A 203 -17.31 -2.45 -25.91
N LEU A 204 -17.54 -2.40 -27.22
CA LEU A 204 -17.53 -3.59 -28.08
C LEU A 204 -16.08 -4.03 -28.24
N TRP A 205 -15.69 -5.05 -27.51
CA TRP A 205 -14.37 -5.67 -27.67
C TRP A 205 -14.51 -7.09 -28.22
N ARG A 206 -13.75 -7.39 -29.26
CA ARG A 206 -13.53 -8.73 -29.79
C ARG A 206 -12.01 -8.96 -29.86
N GLY A 207 -11.51 -9.94 -29.16
CA GLY A 207 -10.13 -10.38 -29.26
C GLY A 207 -9.90 -11.64 -28.45
N GLU A 208 -9.48 -12.67 -29.14
CA GLU A 208 -9.09 -13.96 -28.60
C GLU A 208 -7.68 -13.85 -28.04
N ASP A 209 -7.55 -13.74 -26.74
CA ASP A 209 -6.37 -14.05 -25.96
C ASP A 209 -6.79 -14.30 -24.51
N GLU A 210 -6.33 -15.39 -23.92
CA GLU A 210 -6.63 -15.83 -22.57
C GLU A 210 -5.91 -14.96 -21.49
N ASP A 211 -6.07 -13.65 -21.58
CA ASP A 211 -5.45 -12.73 -20.60
C ASP A 211 -6.37 -12.55 -19.38
N PRO A 212 -5.93 -12.94 -18.15
CA PRO A 212 -6.72 -12.75 -16.95
C PRO A 212 -7.09 -11.30 -16.67
N ALA A 213 -6.31 -10.35 -17.16
CA ALA A 213 -6.62 -8.92 -17.05
C ALA A 213 -7.97 -8.55 -17.70
N LYS A 214 -8.50 -9.37 -18.61
CA LYS A 214 -9.77 -9.11 -19.29
C LYS A 214 -11.00 -9.44 -18.46
N GLU A 215 -10.83 -10.26 -17.43
CA GLU A 215 -11.90 -10.65 -16.50
C GLU A 215 -12.02 -9.69 -15.33
N LEU A 216 -11.03 -8.82 -15.13
CA LEU A 216 -10.95 -7.86 -14.03
C LEU A 216 -11.54 -6.49 -14.42
N PRO A 217 -11.88 -5.64 -13.44
CA PRO A 217 -12.33 -4.29 -13.76
C PRO A 217 -11.26 -3.50 -14.52
N VAL A 218 -11.66 -2.92 -15.65
CA VAL A 218 -10.76 -2.11 -16.51
C VAL A 218 -10.87 -0.60 -16.27
N ARG A 219 -11.78 -0.17 -15.39
CA ARG A 219 -11.94 1.25 -15.03
C ARG A 219 -11.68 1.45 -13.57
N ALA A 220 -10.92 2.50 -13.22
CA ALA A 220 -10.57 2.81 -11.84
C ALA A 220 -11.79 2.85 -10.90
N GLY A 221 -12.91 3.42 -11.34
CA GLY A 221 -14.14 3.52 -10.55
C GLY A 221 -14.85 2.18 -10.28
N ASN A 222 -14.48 1.12 -10.97
CA ASN A 222 -15.06 -0.22 -10.75
C ASN A 222 -14.28 -1.01 -9.68
N TRP A 223 -13.10 -0.55 -9.30
CA TRP A 223 -12.35 -1.07 -8.16
C TRP A 223 -12.89 -0.44 -6.87
N THR A 224 -13.93 -1.04 -6.31
CA THR A 224 -14.61 -0.51 -5.13
C THR A 224 -13.89 -0.91 -3.86
N ALA A 225 -13.63 0.04 -2.96
CA ALA A 225 -12.86 -0.18 -1.74
C ALA A 225 -13.37 -1.35 -0.88
N GLY A 226 -14.69 -1.51 -0.80
CA GLY A 226 -15.29 -2.37 0.22
C GLY A 226 -15.08 -1.80 1.63
N THR A 227 -15.15 -2.66 2.62
CA THR A 227 -14.78 -2.33 4.00
C THR A 227 -13.28 -2.18 4.10
N THR A 228 -12.80 -1.01 4.50
CA THR A 228 -11.35 -0.80 4.71
C THR A 228 -10.89 -1.53 5.96
N GLN A 229 -9.71 -2.13 5.89
CA GLN A 229 -9.09 -2.88 6.97
C GLN A 229 -7.69 -2.31 7.26
N ALA A 230 -7.33 -2.24 8.53
CA ALA A 230 -5.96 -2.23 8.97
C ALA A 230 -5.58 -3.65 9.41
N PHE A 231 -4.30 -3.94 9.53
CA PHE A 231 -3.83 -5.27 9.91
C PHE A 231 -2.84 -5.21 11.05
N VAL A 232 -2.90 -6.23 11.90
CA VAL A 232 -1.83 -6.55 12.84
C VAL A 232 -1.16 -7.82 12.37
N ILE A 233 0.12 -7.70 12.02
CA ILE A 233 0.96 -8.81 11.59
C ILE A 233 1.79 -9.24 12.80
N GLU A 234 1.59 -10.47 13.24
CA GLU A 234 2.29 -11.07 14.37
C GLU A 234 3.29 -12.10 13.83
N LEU A 235 4.56 -11.86 14.10
CA LEU A 235 5.65 -12.77 13.80
C LEU A 235 5.90 -13.61 15.05
N LEU A 236 5.75 -14.92 14.92
CA LEU A 236 5.77 -15.85 16.04
C LEU A 236 7.16 -16.48 16.18
N ASP A 237 7.55 -16.76 17.41
CA ASP A 237 8.72 -17.58 17.67
C ASP A 237 8.41 -19.08 17.57
N ALA A 238 9.40 -19.94 17.81
CA ALA A 238 9.25 -21.38 17.74
C ALA A 238 8.27 -21.94 18.79
N GLY A 239 7.98 -21.20 19.85
CA GLY A 239 6.99 -21.54 20.88
C GLY A 239 5.56 -21.12 20.52
N GLY A 240 5.39 -20.35 19.44
CA GLY A 240 4.10 -19.77 19.04
C GLY A 240 3.77 -18.46 19.73
N ASP A 241 4.70 -17.92 20.54
CA ASP A 241 4.56 -16.61 21.16
C ASP A 241 4.89 -15.48 20.19
N VAL A 242 4.26 -14.31 20.36
CA VAL A 242 4.52 -13.16 19.50
C VAL A 242 5.90 -12.59 19.79
N ALA A 243 6.82 -12.74 18.84
CA ALA A 243 8.17 -12.21 18.90
C ALA A 243 8.24 -10.74 18.43
N PHE A 244 7.51 -10.39 17.36
CA PHE A 244 7.50 -9.04 16.78
C PHE A 244 6.09 -8.71 16.28
N ARG A 245 5.60 -7.53 16.56
CA ARG A 245 4.25 -7.11 16.15
C ARG A 245 4.31 -5.85 15.31
N ILE A 246 3.67 -5.92 14.14
CA ILE A 246 3.56 -4.82 13.18
C ILE A 246 2.10 -4.42 13.07
N TYR A 247 1.83 -3.13 13.19
CA TYR A 247 0.57 -2.54 12.76
C TYR A 247 0.72 -1.97 11.36
N TYR A 248 -0.21 -2.28 10.46
CA TYR A 248 -0.23 -1.78 9.08
C TYR A 248 -1.57 -1.12 8.76
N GLN A 249 -1.50 0.07 8.16
CA GLN A 249 -2.67 0.83 7.72
C GLN A 249 -2.37 1.60 6.43
N ASP A 250 -3.06 1.25 5.34
CA ASP A 250 -2.88 1.85 4.02
C ASP A 250 -3.84 3.01 3.72
N SER A 251 -4.76 3.32 4.65
CA SER A 251 -5.63 4.49 4.58
C SER A 251 -5.79 5.13 5.96
N PRO A 252 -5.54 6.45 6.12
CA PRO A 252 -5.68 7.12 7.41
C PRO A 252 -7.13 7.08 7.91
N THR A 253 -7.29 6.97 9.22
CA THR A 253 -8.59 7.06 9.87
C THR A 253 -8.47 7.62 11.30
N VAL A 254 -9.59 7.70 12.01
CA VAL A 254 -9.66 8.14 13.41
C VAL A 254 -10.44 7.14 14.25
N ALA A 255 -10.16 7.14 15.56
CA ALA A 255 -10.84 6.26 16.50
C ALA A 255 -12.38 6.32 16.32
N PRO A 256 -13.07 5.19 16.53
CA PRO A 256 -12.54 3.88 16.93
C PRO A 256 -12.03 3.02 15.78
N TYR A 257 -12.14 3.49 14.53
CA TYR A 257 -11.80 2.74 13.32
C TYR A 257 -10.27 2.64 13.14
N GLY A 258 -9.81 1.46 12.76
CA GLY A 258 -8.38 1.18 12.63
C GLY A 258 -7.66 0.98 13.97
N TYR A 259 -8.38 0.93 15.09
CA TYR A 259 -7.80 0.73 16.41
C TYR A 259 -8.00 -0.73 16.84
N PRO A 260 -6.90 -1.48 17.03
CA PRO A 260 -7.01 -2.87 17.49
C PRO A 260 -7.66 -2.95 18.88
N ASP A 261 -8.85 -3.53 18.94
CA ASP A 261 -9.64 -3.63 20.17
C ASP A 261 -10.11 -5.08 20.36
N TRP A 262 -9.22 -5.92 20.89
CA TRP A 262 -9.56 -7.27 21.33
C TRP A 262 -8.98 -7.55 22.71
N PRO A 263 -9.59 -8.49 23.47
CA PRO A 263 -9.11 -8.86 24.80
C PRO A 263 -7.63 -9.27 24.77
N ASN A 264 -6.86 -8.77 25.72
CA ASN A 264 -5.41 -9.01 25.86
C ASN A 264 -4.54 -8.46 24.70
N ASN A 265 -5.08 -7.51 23.92
CA ASN A 265 -4.22 -6.78 23.00
C ASN A 265 -3.19 -5.97 23.81
N PRO A 266 -1.90 -6.29 23.74
CA PRO A 266 -0.90 -5.47 24.40
C PRO A 266 -0.80 -4.14 23.62
N ASN A 267 -0.94 -3.02 24.30
CA ASN A 267 -0.78 -1.68 23.72
C ASN A 267 0.70 -1.38 23.46
N ARG A 268 1.42 -2.32 22.85
CA ARG A 268 2.83 -2.16 22.50
C ARG A 268 3.13 -2.91 21.20
N TYR A 269 3.61 -2.16 20.24
CA TYR A 269 4.00 -2.64 18.92
C TYR A 269 5.45 -2.28 18.66
N GLU A 270 6.18 -3.15 18.01
CA GLU A 270 7.54 -2.84 17.58
C GLU A 270 7.50 -1.83 16.43
N LEU A 271 6.62 -2.03 15.45
CA LEU A 271 6.53 -1.19 14.27
C LEU A 271 5.09 -0.81 13.95
N ALA A 272 4.83 0.47 13.67
CA ALA A 272 3.60 0.93 13.03
C ALA A 272 3.91 1.45 11.62
N ILE A 273 3.21 0.92 10.62
CA ILE A 273 3.30 1.31 9.21
C ILE A 273 2.02 2.08 8.87
N LEU A 274 2.16 3.37 8.57
CA LEU A 274 1.04 4.30 8.50
C LEU A 274 1.03 5.08 7.19
N CYS A 275 -0.15 5.22 6.59
CA CYS A 275 -0.36 5.94 5.35
C CYS A 275 -0.20 7.47 5.51
N LEU A 276 0.56 8.12 4.61
CA LEU A 276 0.68 9.57 4.51
C LEU A 276 -0.39 10.17 3.57
N GLY A 277 -0.79 9.43 2.55
CA GLY A 277 -1.85 9.85 1.63
C GLY A 277 -3.14 10.14 2.42
N GLY A 278 -3.70 11.35 2.31
CA GLY A 278 -4.88 11.75 3.09
C GLY A 278 -4.65 12.04 4.58
N ALA A 279 -3.44 11.88 5.12
CA ALA A 279 -3.15 12.12 6.55
C ALA A 279 -3.46 13.56 7.01
N THR A 280 -3.45 14.52 6.10
CA THR A 280 -3.76 15.93 6.41
C THR A 280 -5.25 16.21 6.60
N GLU A 281 -6.12 15.33 6.15
CA GLU A 281 -7.58 15.42 6.31
C GLU A 281 -8.00 15.25 7.77
N TYR A 282 -7.16 14.62 8.58
CA TYR A 282 -7.40 14.40 9.99
C TYR A 282 -6.48 15.25 10.87
N LYS A 283 -7.08 15.97 11.82
CA LYS A 283 -6.31 16.86 12.72
C LYS A 283 -5.36 16.11 13.62
N THR A 284 -5.74 14.93 14.08
CA THR A 284 -5.04 14.17 15.11
C THR A 284 -4.21 13.01 14.56
N PHE A 285 -4.49 12.54 13.34
CA PHE A 285 -3.70 11.49 12.70
C PHE A 285 -2.32 12.01 12.28
N PRO A 286 -1.24 11.24 12.45
CA PRO A 286 -1.16 9.91 13.04
C PRO A 286 -0.96 9.92 14.58
N GLY A 287 -0.95 11.09 15.23
CA GLY A 287 -0.60 11.21 16.64
C GLY A 287 -1.44 10.34 17.58
N ASP A 288 -2.75 10.24 17.34
CA ASP A 288 -3.62 9.46 18.23
C ASP A 288 -3.35 7.96 18.12
N ILE A 289 -3.26 7.43 16.90
CA ILE A 289 -2.97 6.00 16.70
C ILE A 289 -1.56 5.65 17.19
N VAL A 290 -0.59 6.55 17.02
CA VAL A 290 0.78 6.35 17.54
C VAL A 290 0.78 6.33 19.08
N ARG A 291 0.03 7.20 19.75
CA ARG A 291 -0.12 7.15 21.21
C ARG A 291 -0.77 5.85 21.68
N TYR A 292 -1.81 5.41 20.96
CA TYR A 292 -2.53 4.19 21.29
C TYR A 292 -1.66 2.93 21.15
N LEU A 293 -0.94 2.81 20.02
CA LEU A 293 -0.09 1.65 19.74
C LEU A 293 1.25 1.67 20.49
N ALA A 294 1.70 2.85 20.91
CA ALA A 294 3.00 3.11 21.54
C ALA A 294 4.20 2.43 20.81
N PRO A 295 4.33 2.55 19.47
CA PRO A 295 5.31 1.81 18.70
C PRO A 295 6.72 2.34 18.93
N ALA A 296 7.70 1.42 18.99
CA ALA A 296 9.12 1.80 19.02
C ALA A 296 9.55 2.44 17.67
N TYR A 297 8.99 1.96 16.57
CA TYR A 297 9.32 2.42 15.22
C TYR A 297 8.05 2.79 14.45
N VAL A 298 8.13 3.84 13.62
CA VAL A 298 7.05 4.24 12.71
C VAL A 298 7.59 4.37 11.30
N MET A 299 6.94 3.74 10.34
CA MET A 299 7.23 3.85 8.92
C MET A 299 6.05 4.52 8.21
N GLY A 300 6.31 5.62 7.52
CA GLY A 300 5.31 6.33 6.73
C GLY A 300 5.33 5.87 5.28
N ILE A 301 4.20 5.37 4.76
CA ILE A 301 4.03 4.84 3.41
C ILE A 301 3.02 5.67 2.61
N HIS A 302 2.82 5.32 1.34
CA HIS A 302 1.82 5.96 0.45
C HIS A 302 2.03 7.48 0.34
N TRP A 303 3.29 7.87 0.18
CA TRP A 303 3.67 9.28 0.08
C TRP A 303 3.95 9.71 -1.36
N GLU A 304 4.27 8.76 -2.23
CA GLU A 304 4.62 9.00 -3.63
C GLU A 304 3.40 9.41 -4.45
N ASN A 305 3.64 10.19 -5.49
CA ASN A 305 2.66 10.46 -6.50
C ASN A 305 2.44 9.22 -7.39
N PHE A 306 1.49 8.39 -7.01
CA PHE A 306 1.17 7.16 -7.74
C PHE A 306 0.38 7.37 -9.04
N PHE A 307 0.09 8.62 -9.39
CA PHE A 307 -0.41 9.04 -10.70
C PHE A 307 0.73 9.39 -11.68
N ASP A 308 1.97 9.23 -11.27
CA ASP A 308 3.16 9.50 -12.08
C ASP A 308 4.03 8.24 -12.11
N PRO A 309 4.10 7.55 -13.27
CA PRO A 309 4.82 6.30 -13.36
C PRO A 309 6.29 6.47 -12.95
N ARG A 310 6.71 5.76 -11.93
CA ARG A 310 8.11 5.72 -11.48
C ARG A 310 9.03 5.33 -12.64
N PRO A 311 10.16 6.02 -12.87
CA PRO A 311 11.12 5.64 -13.92
C PRO A 311 11.56 4.18 -13.77
N LEU A 312 11.64 3.46 -14.89
CA LEU A 312 12.16 2.11 -14.89
C LEU A 312 13.66 2.13 -14.58
N PRO A 313 14.17 1.18 -13.78
CA PRO A 313 15.59 1.09 -13.52
C PRO A 313 16.33 0.66 -14.81
N THR A 314 17.45 1.29 -15.10
CA THR A 314 18.36 0.79 -16.15
C THR A 314 18.90 -0.57 -15.71
N PRO A 315 18.83 -1.61 -16.54
CA PRO A 315 19.37 -2.92 -16.21
C PRO A 315 20.83 -2.84 -15.73
N GLY A 316 21.11 -3.46 -14.58
CA GLY A 316 22.44 -3.46 -13.96
C GLY A 316 22.85 -2.15 -13.27
N ALA A 317 22.09 -1.07 -13.38
CA ALA A 317 22.40 0.19 -12.72
C ALA A 317 21.97 0.16 -11.25
N THR A 318 22.89 0.52 -10.35
CA THR A 318 22.68 0.67 -8.92
C THR A 318 23.10 2.05 -8.46
N GLY A 319 22.50 2.55 -7.38
CA GLY A 319 22.83 3.87 -6.85
C GLY A 319 22.40 5.05 -7.72
N VAL A 320 21.58 4.81 -8.75
CA VAL A 320 21.05 5.88 -9.60
C VAL A 320 20.05 6.70 -8.82
N LYS A 321 20.22 8.02 -8.85
CA LYS A 321 19.28 8.96 -8.23
C LYS A 321 18.00 9.04 -9.05
N GLN A 322 16.88 8.76 -8.42
CA GLN A 322 15.55 8.94 -8.97
C GLN A 322 14.84 10.08 -8.21
N ARG A 323 14.15 10.94 -8.94
CA ARG A 323 13.27 11.94 -8.36
C ARG A 323 11.86 11.37 -8.33
N ILE A 324 11.28 11.35 -7.15
CA ILE A 324 9.91 10.85 -6.93
C ILE A 324 9.11 12.00 -6.32
N ASP A 325 8.04 12.36 -6.99
CA ASP A 325 7.15 13.42 -6.53
C ASP A 325 6.27 12.90 -5.38
N TYR A 326 5.87 13.81 -4.50
CA TYR A 326 4.89 13.51 -3.47
C TYR A 326 3.48 13.50 -4.05
N ALA A 327 2.64 12.61 -3.55
CA ALA A 327 1.22 12.66 -3.83
C ALA A 327 0.62 14.01 -3.38
N PRO A 328 -0.38 14.54 -4.11
CA PRO A 328 -1.02 15.79 -3.76
C PRO A 328 -1.49 15.80 -2.30
N GLY A 329 -1.19 16.87 -1.57
CA GLY A 329 -1.58 17.04 -0.18
C GLY A 329 -0.70 16.34 0.86
N VAL A 330 0.25 15.50 0.47
CA VAL A 330 1.21 14.89 1.40
C VAL A 330 2.14 15.94 2.00
N LYS A 331 2.28 15.92 3.33
CA LYS A 331 3.15 16.83 4.10
C LYS A 331 4.01 16.01 5.07
N GLU A 332 5.10 15.44 4.56
CA GLU A 332 6.00 14.55 5.30
C GLU A 332 6.46 15.17 6.63
N GLY A 333 6.93 16.41 6.61
CA GLY A 333 7.41 17.09 7.83
C GLY A 333 6.34 17.22 8.92
N LYS A 334 5.09 17.48 8.53
CA LYS A 334 3.95 17.55 9.45
C LYS A 334 3.62 16.17 10.04
N PHE A 335 3.64 15.14 9.20
CA PHE A 335 3.43 13.76 9.62
C PHE A 335 4.49 13.34 10.63
N LEU A 336 5.77 13.45 10.28
CA LEU A 336 6.89 13.09 11.15
C LEU A 336 6.92 13.92 12.45
N GLY A 337 6.53 15.20 12.41
CA GLY A 337 6.36 16.02 13.59
C GLY A 337 5.32 15.43 14.56
N ARG A 338 4.14 15.11 14.07
CA ARG A 338 3.08 14.51 14.87
C ARG A 338 3.43 13.12 15.41
N VAL A 339 4.14 12.30 14.61
CA VAL A 339 4.68 11.01 15.06
C VAL A 339 5.64 11.21 16.22
N ARG A 340 6.64 12.09 16.06
CA ARG A 340 7.64 12.39 17.10
C ARG A 340 7.00 12.84 18.40
N ASP A 341 5.97 13.69 18.34
CA ASP A 341 5.29 14.23 19.51
C ASP A 341 4.46 13.16 20.26
N ALA A 342 4.11 12.07 19.57
CA ALA A 342 3.25 11.01 20.07
C ALA A 342 4.00 9.73 20.50
N GLN A 343 5.14 9.42 19.86
CA GLN A 343 5.92 8.22 20.15
C GLN A 343 6.46 8.18 21.58
N PRO A 344 6.72 6.99 22.14
CA PRO A 344 7.52 6.83 23.38
C PRO A 344 8.91 7.46 23.24
N ALA A 345 9.54 7.78 24.37
CA ALA A 345 10.93 8.25 24.40
C ALA A 345 11.85 7.23 23.70
N GLY A 346 12.78 7.73 22.87
CA GLY A 346 13.66 6.89 22.06
C GLY A 346 13.03 6.32 20.79
N GLY A 347 11.75 6.57 20.53
CA GLY A 347 11.05 6.15 19.31
C GLY A 347 11.69 6.75 18.04
N ARG A 348 11.62 6.02 16.93
CA ARG A 348 12.19 6.42 15.64
C ARG A 348 11.15 6.35 14.53
N ALA A 349 11.26 7.25 13.55
CA ALA A 349 10.37 7.28 12.41
C ALA A 349 11.13 7.49 11.10
N ILE A 350 10.61 6.90 10.02
CA ILE A 350 11.11 7.07 8.66
C ILE A 350 9.94 7.19 7.68
N VAL A 351 10.18 7.92 6.59
CA VAL A 351 9.43 7.80 5.34
C VAL A 351 10.40 7.19 4.33
N PRO A 352 10.28 5.90 4.00
CA PRO A 352 11.28 5.20 3.19
C PRO A 352 11.18 5.56 1.71
N CYS A 353 12.29 5.39 0.98
CA CYS A 353 12.26 5.29 -0.46
C CYS A 353 11.82 3.89 -0.92
N PRO A 354 11.21 3.73 -2.10
CA PRO A 354 10.95 2.42 -2.66
C PRO A 354 12.20 1.53 -2.70
N ASP A 355 12.02 0.25 -2.42
CA ASP A 355 13.05 -0.77 -2.24
C ASP A 355 13.95 -0.59 -1.00
N GLN A 356 13.69 0.40 -0.16
CA GLN A 356 14.41 0.55 1.11
C GLN A 356 14.00 -0.54 2.10
N VAL A 357 15.01 -1.15 2.73
CA VAL A 357 14.83 -2.24 3.71
C VAL A 357 15.07 -1.70 5.11
N ALA A 358 14.17 -2.04 6.03
CA ALA A 358 14.37 -1.88 7.48
C ALA A 358 14.61 -3.28 8.07
N THR A 359 15.80 -3.51 8.63
CA THR A 359 16.17 -4.78 9.26
C THR A 359 16.24 -4.60 10.76
N PHE A 360 15.49 -5.43 11.48
CA PHE A 360 15.44 -5.46 12.94
C PHE A 360 16.06 -6.74 13.46
N ARG A 361 16.88 -6.63 14.50
CA ARG A 361 17.50 -7.75 15.21
C ARG A 361 17.19 -7.67 16.70
N LYS A 362 16.93 -8.81 17.30
CA LYS A 362 16.69 -8.91 18.74
C LYS A 362 18.03 -9.01 19.48
N ASP A 363 18.21 -8.19 20.52
CA ASP A 363 19.31 -8.29 21.47
C ASP A 363 18.76 -8.40 22.91
N ALA A 364 19.63 -8.37 23.90
CA ALA A 364 19.25 -8.46 25.31
C ALA A 364 18.32 -7.32 25.79
N SER A 365 18.28 -6.20 25.07
CA SER A 365 17.43 -5.04 25.38
C SER A 365 16.13 -4.98 24.56
N GLY A 366 15.91 -5.94 23.65
CA GLY A 366 14.75 -6.04 22.77
C GLY A 366 15.11 -5.88 21.29
N TRP A 367 14.11 -5.54 20.48
CA TRP A 367 14.28 -5.37 19.05
C TRP A 367 14.94 -4.03 18.70
N ARG A 368 15.98 -4.07 17.89
CA ARG A 368 16.71 -2.89 17.41
C ARG A 368 16.86 -2.91 15.91
N LEU A 369 16.78 -1.71 15.35
CA LEU A 369 17.08 -1.46 13.94
C LEU A 369 18.58 -1.64 13.70
N VAL A 370 18.96 -2.48 12.72
CA VAL A 370 20.37 -2.80 12.40
C VAL A 370 21.06 -1.58 11.79
N ASP A 371 20.39 -0.89 10.84
CA ASP A 371 20.84 0.36 10.24
C ASP A 371 19.78 1.45 10.47
N ASP A 372 20.15 2.51 11.19
CA ASP A 372 19.26 3.62 11.50
C ASP A 372 19.39 4.80 10.52
N LYS A 373 20.09 4.60 9.41
CA LYS A 373 20.28 5.64 8.40
C LYS A 373 18.95 6.12 7.84
N GLY A 374 18.70 7.39 7.92
CA GLY A 374 17.45 8.02 7.50
C GLY A 374 16.32 8.00 8.54
N TRP A 375 16.48 7.28 9.65
CA TRP A 375 15.50 7.29 10.73
C TRP A 375 15.66 8.51 11.64
N SER A 376 14.58 9.27 11.78
CA SER A 376 14.54 10.39 12.74
C SER A 376 14.37 9.87 14.17
N LYS A 377 15.02 10.51 15.13
CA LYS A 377 14.90 10.17 16.56
C LYS A 377 13.99 11.17 17.27
N ARG A 378 13.15 10.68 18.19
CA ARG A 378 12.57 11.53 19.23
C ARG A 378 13.69 11.88 20.22
N ARG A 379 13.99 13.17 20.35
CA ARG A 379 14.89 13.69 21.40
C ARG A 379 14.22 13.65 22.76
#